data_aec434f1a6c03ed96c948a14680cc074
#
_entry.id   aec434f1a6c03ed96c948a14680cc074
#
_cell.length_a   1.000
_cell.length_b   1.000
_cell.length_c   1.000
_cell.angle_alpha   90.00
_cell.angle_beta   90.00
_cell.angle_gamma   90.00
#
_symmetry.space_group_name_H-M   'P 1'
#
loop_
_entity.id
_entity.type
_entity.pdbx_description
1 polymer ?
#
loop_
_entity_poly.entity_id
_entity_poly.type
_entity_poly.pdbx_seq_one_letter_code
_entity_poly.pdbx_strand_id
1 'polypeptide(L)'
;MDFTKKGAVKAQKELVSKLPRNRRKLNISVFKIILVLVLAIVIVGVGAGFGALKGILDDTPNINADALIPKGYKTTLVYQNGKEITTLANSNSNREYVYYDSIPEDLVNAFVAIEDRRFWEHNGIDVQGIARAFIKGLKSGDFDEGASTLTQQLIKNNVFNVGLNESTFLDKLERKVQEQYLAVDMEKKIDKKSIVEYYLNTIYLGEGCYGVETAAKTYFGKGLSQLSVSECAVLAAIPQNPTKYDPLLSPDDNKTRRTQVLKYMLDLEYITQAQYDEAINAVSYTHLTLPTNSRV
;
A
#
# COMPACT_ATOMS: atom_id res chain seq x y z
N MET A 1 49.52 -16.76 66.03
CA MET A 1 48.05 -16.56 65.82
C MET A 1 47.45 -16.12 67.14
N ASP A 2 46.77 -14.97 67.13
CA ASP A 2 46.11 -14.46 68.34
C ASP A 2 44.76 -15.15 68.50
N PHE A 3 44.67 -16.10 69.42
CA PHE A 3 43.47 -16.87 69.71
C PHE A 3 42.51 -16.18 70.71
N THR A 4 42.69 -14.90 70.94
CA THR A 4 41.76 -14.10 71.79
C THR A 4 40.47 -13.82 70.97
N LYS A 5 39.33 -13.59 71.69
CA LYS A 5 38.08 -13.19 71.04
C LYS A 5 38.24 -11.99 70.14
N LYS A 6 39.17 -11.09 70.34
CA LYS A 6 39.46 -9.94 69.50
C LYS A 6 40.17 -10.37 68.21
N GLY A 7 41.11 -11.36 68.23
CA GLY A 7 41.79 -11.92 67.09
C GLY A 7 40.84 -12.69 66.16
N ALA A 8 39.94 -13.50 66.74
CA ALA A 8 38.93 -14.22 66.00
C ALA A 8 37.92 -13.28 65.24
N VAL A 9 37.48 -12.22 65.92
CA VAL A 9 36.59 -11.20 65.30
C VAL A 9 37.29 -10.43 64.16
N LYS A 10 38.60 -10.16 64.32
CA LYS A 10 39.38 -9.47 63.29
C LYS A 10 39.56 -10.37 62.07
N ALA A 11 39.91 -11.67 62.25
CA ALA A 11 40.00 -12.62 61.14
C ALA A 11 38.66 -12.84 60.41
N GLN A 12 37.57 -12.91 61.16
CA GLN A 12 36.22 -13.02 60.59
C GLN A 12 35.84 -11.80 59.78
N LYS A 13 36.16 -10.58 60.24
CA LYS A 13 35.94 -9.33 59.51
C LYS A 13 36.77 -9.27 58.19
N GLU A 14 38.04 -9.74 58.25
CA GLU A 14 38.89 -9.83 57.03
C GLU A 14 38.35 -10.82 55.99
N LEU A 15 37.86 -11.98 56.40
CA LEU A 15 37.27 -13.00 55.57
C LEU A 15 35.96 -12.47 54.89
N VAL A 16 35.09 -11.84 55.67
CA VAL A 16 33.84 -11.26 55.21
C VAL A 16 34.08 -10.08 54.26
N SER A 17 35.14 -9.26 54.48
CA SER A 17 35.45 -8.13 53.62
C SER A 17 36.05 -8.53 52.25
N LYS A 18 36.71 -9.72 52.18
CA LYS A 18 37.31 -10.19 50.90
C LYS A 18 36.32 -10.88 49.98
N LEU A 19 35.35 -11.61 50.51
CA LEU A 19 34.34 -12.34 49.74
C LEU A 19 33.44 -11.49 48.85
N PRO A 20 32.81 -10.40 49.26
CA PRO A 20 31.93 -9.61 48.40
C PRO A 20 32.70 -8.82 47.33
N ARG A 21 33.96 -8.47 47.56
CA ARG A 21 34.77 -7.68 46.64
C ARG A 21 35.21 -8.50 45.41
N ASN A 22 35.52 -9.81 45.61
CA ASN A 22 35.86 -10.68 44.50
C ASN A 22 34.66 -11.06 43.63
N ARG A 23 33.50 -11.33 44.23
CA ARG A 23 32.24 -11.56 43.49
C ARG A 23 31.82 -10.33 42.71
N ARG A 24 31.96 -9.11 43.24
CA ARG A 24 31.66 -7.87 42.52
C ARG A 24 32.58 -7.64 41.32
N LYS A 25 33.87 -7.91 41.43
CA LYS A 25 34.85 -7.83 40.34
C LYS A 25 34.56 -8.84 39.26
N LEU A 26 34.25 -10.11 39.64
CA LEU A 26 33.89 -11.15 38.69
C LEU A 26 32.63 -10.82 37.93
N ASN A 27 31.57 -10.35 38.60
CA ASN A 27 30.30 -9.91 37.95
C ASN A 27 30.50 -8.74 36.95
N ILE A 28 31.37 -7.78 37.30
CA ILE A 28 31.67 -6.64 36.40
C ILE A 28 32.44 -7.13 35.18
N SER A 29 33.37 -8.06 35.32
CA SER A 29 34.13 -8.63 34.18
C SER A 29 33.24 -9.47 33.27
N VAL A 30 32.36 -10.30 33.82
CA VAL A 30 31.39 -11.09 33.07
C VAL A 30 30.40 -10.15 32.34
N PHE A 31 29.90 -9.12 33.00
CA PHE A 31 29.03 -8.12 32.36
C PHE A 31 29.70 -7.43 31.18
N LYS A 32 30.98 -7.03 31.30
CA LYS A 32 31.74 -6.44 30.19
C LYS A 32 31.88 -7.39 29.01
N ILE A 33 32.15 -8.66 29.27
CA ILE A 33 32.26 -9.68 28.21
C ILE A 33 30.92 -9.85 27.49
N ILE A 34 29.83 -9.98 28.24
CA ILE A 34 28.49 -10.09 27.66
C ILE A 34 28.16 -8.84 26.82
N LEU A 35 28.47 -7.65 27.31
CA LEU A 35 28.24 -6.40 26.58
C LEU A 35 29.02 -6.35 25.26
N VAL A 36 30.28 -6.77 25.26
CA VAL A 36 31.11 -6.84 24.05
C VAL A 36 30.56 -7.86 23.06
N LEU A 37 30.12 -9.05 23.53
CA LEU A 37 29.49 -10.05 22.67
C LEU A 37 28.19 -9.56 22.04
N VAL A 38 27.33 -8.91 22.84
CA VAL A 38 26.08 -8.30 22.31
C VAL A 38 26.41 -7.24 21.27
N LEU A 39 27.39 -6.36 21.53
CA LEU A 39 27.81 -5.33 20.59
C LEU A 39 28.36 -5.96 19.28
N ALA A 40 29.16 -7.02 19.40
CA ALA A 40 29.67 -7.73 18.24
C ALA A 40 28.54 -8.36 17.39
N ILE A 41 27.56 -9.00 18.04
CA ILE A 41 26.38 -9.56 17.37
C ILE A 41 25.59 -8.46 16.66
N VAL A 42 25.39 -7.31 17.30
CA VAL A 42 24.70 -6.15 16.69
C VAL A 42 25.48 -5.65 15.46
N ILE A 43 26.80 -5.49 15.56
CA ILE A 43 27.62 -5.02 14.42
C ILE A 43 27.55 -6.02 13.26
N VAL A 44 27.67 -7.32 13.52
CA VAL A 44 27.55 -8.35 12.47
C VAL A 44 26.13 -8.34 11.87
N GLY A 45 25.09 -8.27 12.70
CA GLY A 45 23.70 -8.21 12.24
C GLY A 45 23.41 -6.99 11.37
N VAL A 46 23.89 -5.82 11.78
CA VAL A 46 23.78 -4.59 10.98
C VAL A 46 24.54 -4.71 9.67
N GLY A 47 25.79 -5.23 9.70
CA GLY A 47 26.58 -5.43 8.49
C GLY A 47 25.94 -6.42 7.51
N ALA A 48 25.40 -7.53 8.00
CA ALA A 48 24.65 -8.49 7.19
C ALA A 48 23.37 -7.88 6.60
N GLY A 49 22.64 -7.08 7.40
CA GLY A 49 21.44 -6.36 6.93
C GLY A 49 21.75 -5.36 5.82
N PHE A 50 22.83 -4.58 5.95
CA PHE A 50 23.28 -3.68 4.88
C PHE A 50 23.72 -4.43 3.62
N GLY A 51 24.42 -5.58 3.78
CA GLY A 51 24.81 -6.42 2.65
C GLY A 51 23.62 -6.99 1.89
N ALA A 52 22.62 -7.48 2.62
CA ALA A 52 21.37 -7.98 2.03
C ALA A 52 20.59 -6.87 1.33
N LEU A 53 20.44 -5.70 1.97
CA LEU A 53 19.77 -4.55 1.38
C LEU A 53 20.47 -4.11 0.08
N LYS A 54 21.80 -4.04 0.09
CA LYS A 54 22.56 -3.69 -1.11
C LYS A 54 22.34 -4.72 -2.22
N GLY A 55 22.35 -6.02 -1.93
CA GLY A 55 22.07 -7.08 -2.90
C GLY A 55 20.69 -6.88 -3.55
N ILE A 56 19.65 -6.65 -2.75
CA ILE A 56 18.28 -6.37 -3.24
C ILE A 56 18.25 -5.14 -4.16
N LEU A 57 18.97 -4.08 -3.80
CA LEU A 57 19.01 -2.86 -4.61
C LEU A 57 19.80 -3.03 -5.90
N ASP A 58 20.87 -3.80 -5.88
CA ASP A 58 21.68 -4.11 -7.09
C ASP A 58 20.87 -4.96 -8.09
N ASP A 59 19.96 -5.81 -7.60
CA ASP A 59 19.05 -6.64 -8.42
C ASP A 59 17.75 -5.89 -8.84
N THR A 60 17.58 -4.62 -8.41
CA THR A 60 16.39 -3.83 -8.76
C THR A 60 16.41 -3.48 -10.25
N PRO A 61 15.29 -3.74 -10.99
CA PRO A 61 15.23 -3.42 -12.41
C PRO A 61 15.42 -1.92 -12.65
N ASN A 62 16.26 -1.57 -13.61
CA ASN A 62 16.39 -0.19 -14.05
C ASN A 62 15.20 0.16 -14.95
N ILE A 63 14.31 1.03 -14.46
CA ILE A 63 13.12 1.46 -15.18
C ILE A 63 13.19 2.96 -15.49
N ASN A 64 12.60 3.34 -16.61
CA ASN A 64 12.32 4.73 -16.95
C ASN A 64 10.83 5.06 -16.70
N ALA A 65 10.46 6.32 -16.88
CA ALA A 65 9.09 6.80 -16.72
C ALA A 65 8.08 6.04 -17.63
N ASP A 66 8.51 5.65 -18.82
CA ASP A 66 7.66 4.95 -19.81
C ASP A 66 7.21 3.56 -19.32
N ALA A 67 7.96 2.97 -18.38
CA ALA A 67 7.58 1.68 -17.78
C ALA A 67 6.30 1.78 -16.94
N LEU A 68 5.94 2.97 -16.48
CA LEU A 68 4.73 3.22 -15.69
C LEU A 68 3.51 3.58 -16.55
N ILE A 69 3.70 3.89 -17.82
CA ILE A 69 2.59 4.15 -18.75
C ILE A 69 1.77 2.88 -18.92
N PRO A 70 0.44 2.93 -18.72
CA PRO A 70 -0.43 1.78 -18.92
C PRO A 70 -0.28 1.18 -20.31
N LYS A 71 -0.24 -0.13 -20.42
CA LYS A 71 -0.12 -0.86 -21.67
C LYS A 71 -1.36 -1.71 -21.93
N GLY A 72 -1.65 -1.98 -23.21
CA GLY A 72 -2.79 -2.79 -23.61
C GLY A 72 -4.10 -2.01 -23.53
N TYR A 73 -4.56 -1.57 -24.69
CA TYR A 73 -5.83 -0.85 -24.86
C TYR A 73 -6.80 -1.70 -25.67
N LYS A 74 -8.10 -1.52 -25.43
CA LYS A 74 -9.10 -2.10 -26.31
C LYS A 74 -9.06 -1.42 -27.68
N THR A 75 -9.37 -2.18 -28.72
CA THR A 75 -9.53 -1.67 -30.08
C THR A 75 -11.02 -1.65 -30.40
N THR A 76 -11.57 -0.48 -30.63
CA THR A 76 -12.98 -0.33 -31.04
C THR A 76 -13.05 -0.23 -32.55
N LEU A 77 -13.79 -1.14 -33.17
CA LEU A 77 -14.12 -1.09 -34.61
C LEU A 77 -15.40 -0.26 -34.77
N VAL A 78 -15.34 0.73 -35.63
CA VAL A 78 -16.47 1.62 -35.90
C VAL A 78 -16.84 1.62 -37.39
N TYR A 79 -18.14 1.82 -37.70
CA TYR A 79 -18.59 2.11 -39.02
C TYR A 79 -18.09 3.48 -39.50
N GLN A 80 -18.16 3.75 -40.80
CA GLN A 80 -17.77 5.03 -41.39
C GLN A 80 -18.56 6.22 -40.79
N ASN A 81 -19.75 5.99 -40.25
CA ASN A 81 -20.57 6.98 -39.55
C ASN A 81 -20.22 7.13 -38.04
N GLY A 82 -19.15 6.50 -37.58
CA GLY A 82 -18.71 6.56 -36.19
C GLY A 82 -19.46 5.61 -35.23
N LYS A 83 -20.47 4.86 -35.69
CA LYS A 83 -21.17 3.89 -34.86
C LYS A 83 -20.26 2.71 -34.54
N GLU A 84 -20.21 2.28 -33.29
CA GLU A 84 -19.45 1.13 -32.87
C GLU A 84 -19.99 -0.17 -33.49
N ILE A 85 -19.08 -0.99 -34.05
CA ILE A 85 -19.35 -2.33 -34.54
C ILE A 85 -19.11 -3.36 -33.44
N THR A 86 -17.90 -3.33 -32.88
CA THR A 86 -17.46 -4.24 -31.81
C THR A 86 -16.19 -3.72 -31.17
N THR A 87 -15.93 -4.19 -29.97
CA THR A 87 -14.69 -3.93 -29.26
C THR A 87 -13.88 -5.22 -29.15
N LEU A 88 -12.62 -5.16 -29.56
CA LEU A 88 -11.65 -6.23 -29.40
C LEU A 88 -10.74 -5.91 -28.21
N ALA A 89 -10.76 -6.75 -27.21
CA ALA A 89 -9.88 -6.65 -26.06
C ALA A 89 -9.31 -8.04 -25.74
N ASN A 90 -8.01 -8.09 -25.44
CA ASN A 90 -7.40 -9.26 -24.80
C ASN A 90 -7.71 -9.23 -23.31
N SER A 91 -7.47 -10.34 -22.60
CA SER A 91 -7.78 -10.50 -21.18
C SER A 91 -7.26 -9.38 -20.26
N ASN A 92 -6.22 -8.64 -20.67
CA ASN A 92 -5.61 -7.55 -19.89
C ASN A 92 -5.63 -6.20 -20.61
N SER A 93 -6.41 -6.05 -21.67
CA SER A 93 -6.43 -4.87 -22.53
C SER A 93 -7.80 -4.17 -22.62
N ASN A 94 -8.75 -4.56 -21.79
CA ASN A 94 -10.04 -3.87 -21.69
C ASN A 94 -9.87 -2.56 -20.92
N ARG A 95 -9.25 -1.58 -21.57
CA ARG A 95 -8.89 -0.27 -21.02
C ARG A 95 -9.19 0.83 -22.03
N GLU A 96 -9.81 1.90 -21.53
CA GLU A 96 -9.90 3.19 -22.20
C GLU A 96 -9.05 4.19 -21.41
N TYR A 97 -8.11 4.82 -22.09
CA TYR A 97 -7.22 5.79 -21.46
C TYR A 97 -7.91 7.15 -21.30
N VAL A 98 -7.71 7.76 -20.15
CA VAL A 98 -8.15 9.14 -19.88
C VAL A 98 -6.99 9.97 -19.36
N TYR A 99 -6.88 11.20 -19.87
CA TYR A 99 -5.90 12.16 -19.40
C TYR A 99 -6.36 12.79 -18.06
N TYR A 100 -5.41 13.18 -17.24
CA TYR A 100 -5.66 13.72 -15.89
C TYR A 100 -6.76 14.81 -15.90
N ASP A 101 -6.66 15.76 -16.81
CA ASP A 101 -7.60 16.90 -16.90
C ASP A 101 -9.05 16.49 -17.24
N SER A 102 -9.25 15.25 -17.68
CA SER A 102 -10.58 14.68 -17.94
C SER A 102 -11.11 13.82 -16.79
N ILE A 103 -10.31 13.62 -15.73
CA ILE A 103 -10.69 12.85 -14.55
C ILE A 103 -11.33 13.80 -13.52
N PRO A 104 -12.57 13.55 -13.06
CA PRO A 104 -13.19 14.36 -12.03
C PRO A 104 -12.35 14.41 -10.76
N GLU A 105 -12.27 15.59 -10.14
CA GLU A 105 -11.52 15.79 -8.91
C GLU A 105 -12.03 14.88 -7.77
N ASP A 106 -13.36 14.72 -7.66
CA ASP A 106 -13.98 13.82 -6.68
C ASP A 106 -13.51 12.37 -6.83
N LEU A 107 -13.26 11.92 -8.06
CA LEU A 107 -12.73 10.57 -8.32
C LEU A 107 -11.27 10.46 -7.87
N VAL A 108 -10.44 11.42 -8.21
CA VAL A 108 -9.03 11.48 -7.73
C VAL A 108 -9.01 11.48 -6.21
N ASN A 109 -9.80 12.34 -5.58
CA ASN A 109 -9.89 12.50 -4.14
C ASN A 109 -10.38 11.22 -3.44
N ALA A 110 -11.34 10.50 -4.04
CA ALA A 110 -11.80 9.22 -3.49
C ALA A 110 -10.69 8.16 -3.42
N PHE A 111 -9.91 8.02 -4.50
CA PHE A 111 -8.78 7.08 -4.51
C PHE A 111 -7.65 7.52 -3.57
N VAL A 112 -7.28 8.80 -3.59
CA VAL A 112 -6.28 9.33 -2.67
C VAL A 112 -6.71 9.15 -1.21
N ALA A 113 -7.95 9.43 -0.88
CA ALA A 113 -8.47 9.33 0.49
C ALA A 113 -8.40 7.90 1.05
N ILE A 114 -8.63 6.88 0.24
CA ILE A 114 -8.68 5.49 0.72
C ILE A 114 -7.34 4.77 0.61
N GLU A 115 -6.56 5.04 -0.45
CA GLU A 115 -5.34 4.31 -0.74
C GLU A 115 -4.09 5.01 -0.19
N ASP A 116 -4.05 6.37 -0.23
CA ASP A 116 -2.84 7.14 0.08
C ASP A 116 -3.16 8.58 0.51
N ARG A 117 -3.68 8.74 1.73
CA ARG A 117 -4.22 10.02 2.23
C ARG A 117 -3.26 11.21 2.17
N ARG A 118 -1.97 10.95 2.17
CA ARG A 118 -0.92 11.97 2.14
C ARG A 118 -0.13 11.95 0.84
N PHE A 119 -0.77 11.43 -0.23
CA PHE A 119 -0.15 11.31 -1.54
C PHE A 119 0.52 12.61 -2.02
N TRP A 120 -0.13 13.74 -1.80
CA TRP A 120 0.37 15.04 -2.23
C TRP A 120 1.55 15.58 -1.39
N GLU A 121 1.84 14.96 -0.24
CA GLU A 121 2.84 15.45 0.73
C GLU A 121 4.16 14.67 0.71
N HIS A 122 4.13 13.37 0.44
CA HIS A 122 5.33 12.53 0.46
C HIS A 122 5.97 12.40 -0.93
N ASN A 123 7.18 11.83 -0.99
CA ASN A 123 7.94 11.60 -2.21
C ASN A 123 8.16 10.09 -2.44
N GLY A 124 7.11 9.36 -2.79
CA GLY A 124 7.13 7.93 -3.10
C GLY A 124 6.90 7.00 -1.91
N ILE A 125 7.27 7.41 -0.69
CA ILE A 125 7.07 6.63 0.54
C ILE A 125 6.38 7.50 1.60
N ASP A 126 5.28 7.00 2.17
CA ASP A 126 4.64 7.60 3.34
C ASP A 126 5.21 7.03 4.65
N VAL A 127 6.33 7.58 5.12
CA VAL A 127 6.98 7.13 6.36
C VAL A 127 6.06 7.29 7.58
N GLN A 128 5.24 8.35 7.65
CA GLN A 128 4.30 8.56 8.76
C GLN A 128 3.13 7.57 8.68
N GLY A 129 2.65 7.25 7.46
CA GLY A 129 1.66 6.20 7.22
C GLY A 129 2.16 4.84 7.68
N ILE A 130 3.39 4.47 7.33
CA ILE A 130 4.04 3.24 7.78
C ILE A 130 4.13 3.20 9.32
N ALA A 131 4.58 4.29 9.96
CA ALA A 131 4.67 4.37 11.42
C ALA A 131 3.28 4.24 12.08
N ARG A 132 2.25 4.90 11.53
CA ARG A 132 0.87 4.81 12.02
C ARG A 132 0.33 3.38 11.90
N ALA A 133 0.47 2.74 10.73
CA ALA A 133 0.03 1.38 10.50
C ALA A 133 0.73 0.38 11.45
N PHE A 134 2.03 0.55 11.67
CA PHE A 134 2.80 -0.27 12.61
C PHE A 134 2.31 -0.12 14.06
N ILE A 135 2.10 1.12 14.54
CA ILE A 135 1.60 1.37 15.89
C ILE A 135 0.19 0.81 16.08
N LYS A 136 -0.67 0.96 15.06
CA LYS A 136 -2.03 0.41 15.08
C LYS A 136 -1.99 -1.13 15.10
N GLY A 137 -1.18 -1.75 14.26
CA GLY A 137 -0.98 -3.20 14.22
C GLY A 137 -0.49 -3.76 15.55
N LEU A 138 0.45 -3.08 16.23
CA LEU A 138 0.90 -3.47 17.57
C LEU A 138 -0.20 -3.40 18.62
N LYS A 139 -1.15 -2.46 18.50
CA LYS A 139 -2.24 -2.29 19.47
C LYS A 139 -3.40 -3.24 19.23
N SER A 140 -3.74 -3.51 17.98
CA SER A 140 -4.90 -4.34 17.60
C SER A 140 -4.54 -5.80 17.39
N GLY A 141 -3.24 -6.12 17.19
CA GLY A 141 -2.79 -7.43 16.74
C GLY A 141 -3.06 -7.70 15.25
N ASP A 142 -3.57 -6.69 14.54
CA ASP A 142 -3.99 -6.77 13.14
C ASP A 142 -3.21 -5.75 12.30
N PHE A 143 -2.48 -6.24 11.29
CA PHE A 143 -1.63 -5.45 10.41
C PHE A 143 -2.28 -5.22 9.03
N ASP A 144 -3.59 -5.24 8.95
CA ASP A 144 -4.35 -5.12 7.68
C ASP A 144 -4.40 -3.69 7.11
N GLU A 145 -3.91 -2.68 7.85
CA GLU A 145 -3.86 -1.31 7.32
C GLU A 145 -2.78 -1.19 6.24
N GLY A 146 -3.19 -0.94 5.00
CA GLY A 146 -2.29 -0.71 3.88
C GLY A 146 -1.44 0.55 4.11
N ALA A 147 -0.12 0.40 4.01
CA ALA A 147 0.83 1.50 4.08
C ALA A 147 1.57 1.72 2.75
N SER A 148 1.08 1.11 1.66
CA SER A 148 1.65 1.27 0.33
C SER A 148 1.09 2.52 -0.33
N THR A 149 1.97 3.34 -0.92
CA THR A 149 1.56 4.53 -1.66
C THR A 149 0.98 4.18 -3.05
N LEU A 150 0.27 5.11 -3.67
CA LEU A 150 -0.21 4.98 -5.06
C LEU A 150 0.95 4.71 -6.03
N THR A 151 2.09 5.37 -5.82
CA THR A 151 3.30 5.17 -6.63
C THR A 151 3.84 3.74 -6.50
N GLN A 152 3.89 3.19 -5.29
CA GLN A 152 4.30 1.81 -5.07
C GLN A 152 3.33 0.81 -5.72
N GLN A 153 2.02 1.07 -5.63
CA GLN A 153 1.01 0.23 -6.28
C GLN A 153 1.11 0.29 -7.81
N LEU A 154 1.35 1.47 -8.38
CA LEU A 154 1.56 1.65 -9.82
C LEU A 154 2.78 0.85 -10.30
N ILE A 155 3.91 0.95 -9.59
CA ILE A 155 5.13 0.19 -9.88
C ILE A 155 4.86 -1.31 -9.77
N LYS A 156 4.21 -1.76 -8.70
CA LYS A 156 3.82 -3.15 -8.51
C LYS A 156 3.03 -3.69 -9.70
N ASN A 157 2.06 -2.93 -10.19
CA ASN A 157 1.16 -3.38 -11.25
C ASN A 157 1.80 -3.38 -12.65
N ASN A 158 2.77 -2.48 -12.91
CA ASN A 158 3.34 -2.30 -14.25
C ASN A 158 4.73 -2.92 -14.42
N VAL A 159 5.49 -3.07 -13.34
CA VAL A 159 6.89 -3.52 -13.37
C VAL A 159 7.02 -4.96 -12.87
N PHE A 160 6.32 -5.29 -11.78
CA PHE A 160 6.42 -6.61 -11.17
C PHE A 160 5.23 -7.49 -11.59
N ASN A 161 5.52 -8.66 -12.16
CA ASN A 161 4.50 -9.68 -12.47
C ASN A 161 4.09 -10.40 -11.18
N VAL A 162 3.27 -9.75 -10.37
CA VAL A 162 2.85 -10.25 -9.06
C VAL A 162 2.07 -11.56 -9.21
N GLY A 163 2.51 -12.58 -8.48
CA GLY A 163 1.83 -13.88 -8.40
C GLY A 163 2.44 -14.99 -9.28
N LEU A 164 3.37 -14.69 -10.19
CA LEU A 164 3.97 -15.72 -11.02
C LEU A 164 5.20 -16.39 -10.38
N ASN A 165 5.94 -15.69 -9.50
CA ASN A 165 7.23 -16.17 -8.97
C ASN A 165 7.41 -15.96 -7.46
N GLU A 166 6.43 -15.43 -6.72
CA GLU A 166 6.57 -15.15 -5.29
C GLU A 166 6.12 -16.32 -4.43
N SER A 167 7.01 -17.24 -4.15
CA SER A 167 6.71 -18.43 -3.34
C SER A 167 7.05 -18.26 -1.87
N THR A 168 7.94 -17.34 -1.51
CA THR A 168 8.45 -17.18 -0.15
C THR A 168 8.15 -15.80 0.45
N PHE A 169 8.27 -15.72 1.77
CA PHE A 169 8.22 -14.44 2.49
C PHE A 169 9.37 -13.50 2.06
N LEU A 170 10.53 -14.08 1.78
CA LEU A 170 11.72 -13.30 1.36
C LEU A 170 11.50 -12.65 -0.01
N ASP A 171 10.90 -13.36 -0.98
CA ASP A 171 10.58 -12.80 -2.29
C ASP A 171 9.65 -11.58 -2.17
N LYS A 172 8.65 -11.67 -1.28
CA LYS A 172 7.73 -10.55 -1.00
C LYS A 172 8.42 -9.37 -0.36
N LEU A 173 9.36 -9.63 0.57
CA LEU A 173 10.13 -8.58 1.24
C LEU A 173 11.07 -7.88 0.25
N GLU A 174 11.78 -8.66 -0.57
CA GLU A 174 12.66 -8.16 -1.63
C GLU A 174 11.90 -7.23 -2.58
N ARG A 175 10.82 -7.71 -3.17
CA ARG A 175 9.96 -6.89 -4.03
C ARG A 175 9.49 -5.62 -3.30
N LYS A 176 9.11 -5.71 -2.03
CA LYS A 176 8.63 -4.56 -1.29
C LYS A 176 9.69 -3.49 -1.08
N VAL A 177 10.94 -3.90 -0.87
CA VAL A 177 12.09 -2.98 -0.81
C VAL A 177 12.35 -2.35 -2.18
N GLN A 178 12.29 -3.14 -3.25
CA GLN A 178 12.46 -2.66 -4.62
C GLN A 178 11.34 -1.67 -5.02
N GLU A 179 10.07 -1.97 -4.70
CA GLU A 179 8.94 -1.05 -4.91
C GLU A 179 9.17 0.32 -4.24
N GLN A 180 9.63 0.32 -2.99
CA GLN A 180 9.90 1.56 -2.24
C GLN A 180 11.04 2.36 -2.88
N TYR A 181 12.13 1.68 -3.24
CA TYR A 181 13.26 2.33 -3.91
C TYR A 181 12.84 2.96 -5.25
N LEU A 182 12.15 2.20 -6.09
CA LEU A 182 11.66 2.67 -7.38
C LEU A 182 10.64 3.80 -7.23
N ALA A 183 9.77 3.77 -6.20
CA ALA A 183 8.80 4.82 -5.95
C ALA A 183 9.48 6.17 -5.67
N VAL A 184 10.52 6.18 -4.84
CA VAL A 184 11.31 7.39 -4.57
C VAL A 184 12.05 7.87 -5.82
N ASP A 185 12.56 6.97 -6.65
CA ASP A 185 13.27 7.34 -7.87
C ASP A 185 12.33 7.87 -8.95
N MET A 186 11.15 7.25 -9.11
CA MET A 186 10.16 7.68 -10.09
C MET A 186 9.53 9.03 -9.75
N GLU A 187 9.25 9.31 -8.48
CA GLU A 187 8.69 10.61 -8.07
C GLU A 187 9.69 11.80 -8.23
N LYS A 188 10.95 11.53 -8.50
CA LYS A 188 11.91 12.57 -8.95
C LYS A 188 11.80 12.87 -10.45
N LYS A 189 11.22 11.95 -11.24
CA LYS A 189 11.19 11.97 -12.70
C LYS A 189 9.80 12.29 -13.25
N ILE A 190 8.74 12.00 -12.49
CA ILE A 190 7.35 12.12 -12.90
C ILE A 190 6.60 12.90 -11.82
N ASP A 191 5.75 13.83 -12.23
CA ASP A 191 4.92 14.60 -11.32
C ASP A 191 3.74 13.79 -10.75
N LYS A 192 3.18 14.26 -9.64
CA LYS A 192 2.08 13.61 -8.93
C LYS A 192 0.82 13.41 -9.79
N LYS A 193 0.49 14.35 -10.67
CA LYS A 193 -0.69 14.25 -11.54
C LYS A 193 -0.53 13.12 -12.54
N SER A 194 0.64 13.01 -13.16
CA SER A 194 0.97 11.91 -14.06
C SER A 194 0.94 10.55 -13.36
N ILE A 195 1.39 10.47 -12.10
CA ILE A 195 1.31 9.24 -11.31
C ILE A 195 -0.15 8.82 -11.07
N VAL A 196 -1.02 9.76 -10.68
CA VAL A 196 -2.46 9.49 -10.50
C VAL A 196 -3.09 9.09 -11.84
N GLU A 197 -2.80 9.79 -12.92
CA GLU A 197 -3.27 9.46 -14.26
C GLU A 197 -2.93 8.02 -14.62
N TYR A 198 -1.65 7.64 -14.50
CA TYR A 198 -1.21 6.28 -14.82
C TYR A 198 -1.83 5.24 -13.90
N TYR A 199 -1.92 5.53 -12.60
CA TYR A 199 -2.55 4.64 -11.63
C TYR A 199 -4.02 4.38 -11.99
N LEU A 200 -4.81 5.43 -12.17
CA LEU A 200 -6.25 5.33 -12.47
C LEU A 200 -6.53 4.67 -13.84
N ASN A 201 -5.56 4.71 -14.75
CA ASN A 201 -5.62 3.99 -16.02
C ASN A 201 -5.11 2.55 -15.95
N THR A 202 -4.39 2.17 -14.86
CA THR A 202 -3.75 0.83 -14.74
C THR A 202 -4.57 -0.14 -13.90
N ILE A 203 -5.19 0.33 -12.82
CA ILE A 203 -5.77 -0.53 -11.79
C ILE A 203 -6.86 -1.46 -12.34
N TYR A 204 -6.87 -2.68 -11.81
CA TYR A 204 -7.95 -3.64 -12.06
C TYR A 204 -9.12 -3.36 -11.12
N LEU A 205 -10.30 -3.23 -11.68
CA LEU A 205 -11.52 -2.83 -10.97
C LEU A 205 -12.66 -3.87 -11.07
N GLY A 206 -12.32 -5.14 -11.22
CA GLY A 206 -13.30 -6.20 -11.37
C GLY A 206 -13.87 -6.30 -12.79
N GLU A 207 -14.70 -7.32 -13.06
CA GLU A 207 -15.43 -7.53 -14.33
C GLU A 207 -14.58 -7.40 -15.61
N GLY A 208 -13.29 -7.75 -15.52
CA GLY A 208 -12.34 -7.57 -16.61
C GLY A 208 -12.00 -6.12 -16.94
N CYS A 209 -12.36 -5.16 -16.08
CA CYS A 209 -12.13 -3.74 -16.30
C CYS A 209 -10.77 -3.30 -15.79
N TYR A 210 -9.99 -2.69 -16.65
CA TYR A 210 -8.75 -2.00 -16.31
C TYR A 210 -8.94 -0.49 -16.53
N GLY A 211 -8.62 0.29 -15.48
CA GLY A 211 -8.80 1.73 -15.47
C GLY A 211 -10.23 2.20 -15.22
N VAL A 212 -10.32 3.43 -14.73
CA VAL A 212 -11.56 4.01 -14.18
C VAL A 212 -12.62 4.31 -15.24
N GLU A 213 -12.24 4.68 -16.47
CA GLU A 213 -13.21 4.96 -17.55
C GLU A 213 -13.96 3.70 -17.97
N THR A 214 -13.23 2.61 -18.15
CA THR A 214 -13.84 1.31 -18.47
C THR A 214 -14.76 0.84 -17.35
N ALA A 215 -14.32 1.00 -16.09
CA ALA A 215 -15.12 0.62 -14.94
C ALA A 215 -16.39 1.48 -14.80
N ALA A 216 -16.30 2.80 -15.01
CA ALA A 216 -17.46 3.69 -14.97
C ALA A 216 -18.52 3.32 -16.00
N LYS A 217 -18.10 3.01 -17.24
CA LYS A 217 -19.00 2.53 -18.28
C LYS A 217 -19.62 1.18 -17.98
N THR A 218 -18.83 0.26 -17.43
CA THR A 218 -19.29 -1.09 -17.09
C THR A 218 -20.27 -1.08 -15.93
N TYR A 219 -19.96 -0.39 -14.84
CA TYR A 219 -20.80 -0.41 -13.64
C TYR A 219 -21.97 0.56 -13.69
N PHE A 220 -21.82 1.72 -14.36
CA PHE A 220 -22.83 2.77 -14.33
C PHE A 220 -23.38 3.16 -15.70
N GLY A 221 -22.80 2.68 -16.80
CA GLY A 221 -23.17 3.09 -18.15
C GLY A 221 -22.87 4.56 -18.45
N LYS A 222 -21.93 5.17 -17.71
CA LYS A 222 -21.60 6.60 -17.74
C LYS A 222 -20.12 6.83 -18.04
N GLY A 223 -19.80 7.97 -18.64
CA GLY A 223 -18.42 8.47 -18.67
C GLY A 223 -18.06 9.13 -17.32
N LEU A 224 -16.76 9.32 -17.07
CA LEU A 224 -16.27 9.84 -15.78
C LEU A 224 -16.89 11.18 -15.37
N SER A 225 -17.09 12.10 -16.31
CA SER A 225 -17.67 13.44 -16.02
C SER A 225 -19.11 13.43 -15.49
N GLN A 226 -19.77 12.29 -15.58
CA GLN A 226 -21.17 12.11 -15.13
C GLN A 226 -21.28 11.39 -13.79
N LEU A 227 -20.14 10.99 -13.19
CA LEU A 227 -20.12 10.28 -11.93
C LEU A 227 -20.49 11.22 -10.76
N SER A 228 -21.35 10.72 -9.89
CA SER A 228 -21.61 11.36 -8.59
C SER A 228 -20.49 11.02 -7.60
N VAL A 229 -20.37 11.78 -6.51
CA VAL A 229 -19.44 11.50 -5.40
C VAL A 229 -19.61 10.08 -4.87
N SER A 230 -20.85 9.60 -4.75
CA SER A 230 -21.14 8.22 -4.34
C SER A 230 -20.56 7.19 -5.31
N GLU A 231 -20.72 7.40 -6.62
CA GLU A 231 -20.19 6.48 -7.65
C GLU A 231 -18.65 6.52 -7.70
N CYS A 232 -18.03 7.68 -7.51
CA CYS A 232 -16.59 7.81 -7.34
C CYS A 232 -16.09 6.97 -6.16
N ALA A 233 -16.79 7.02 -5.03
CA ALA A 233 -16.45 6.25 -3.84
C ALA A 233 -16.68 4.73 -4.03
N VAL A 234 -17.69 4.32 -4.84
CA VAL A 234 -17.88 2.91 -5.23
C VAL A 234 -16.66 2.39 -5.98
N LEU A 235 -16.20 3.12 -7.00
CA LEU A 235 -15.01 2.70 -7.76
C LEU A 235 -13.75 2.64 -6.88
N ALA A 236 -13.56 3.62 -6.02
CA ALA A 236 -12.42 3.67 -5.11
C ALA A 236 -12.44 2.56 -4.03
N ALA A 237 -13.58 1.94 -3.78
CA ALA A 237 -13.70 0.82 -2.85
C ALA A 237 -13.13 -0.50 -3.40
N ILE A 238 -13.07 -0.67 -4.72
CA ILE A 238 -12.81 -1.96 -5.40
C ILE A 238 -11.35 -2.43 -5.28
N PRO A 239 -10.29 -1.59 -5.45
CA PRO A 239 -8.91 -2.05 -5.66
C PRO A 239 -8.34 -2.93 -4.56
N GLN A 240 -8.74 -2.73 -3.31
CA GLN A 240 -8.23 -3.50 -2.18
C GLN A 240 -8.48 -5.01 -2.35
N ASN A 241 -9.68 -5.36 -2.82
CA ASN A 241 -10.07 -6.74 -3.13
C ASN A 241 -11.19 -6.71 -4.16
N PRO A 242 -10.87 -6.76 -5.47
CA PRO A 242 -11.86 -6.62 -6.54
C PRO A 242 -12.99 -7.65 -6.51
N THR A 243 -12.73 -8.87 -6.05
CA THR A 243 -13.77 -9.90 -5.91
C THR A 243 -14.71 -9.62 -4.73
N LYS A 244 -14.14 -9.19 -3.60
CA LYS A 244 -14.94 -8.92 -2.39
C LYS A 244 -15.76 -7.65 -2.50
N TYR A 245 -15.18 -6.62 -3.12
CA TYR A 245 -15.80 -5.31 -3.22
C TYR A 245 -16.39 -5.03 -4.60
N ASP A 246 -16.67 -6.08 -5.36
CA ASP A 246 -17.40 -5.96 -6.62
C ASP A 246 -18.82 -5.44 -6.37
N PRO A 247 -19.21 -4.29 -6.95
CA PRO A 247 -20.54 -3.72 -6.69
C PRO A 247 -21.68 -4.55 -7.28
N LEU A 248 -21.41 -5.44 -8.24
CA LEU A 248 -22.42 -6.33 -8.83
C LEU A 248 -22.60 -7.61 -8.05
N LEU A 249 -21.48 -8.21 -7.61
CA LEU A 249 -21.45 -9.52 -6.96
C LEU A 249 -21.58 -9.42 -5.44
N SER A 250 -21.08 -8.32 -4.84
CA SER A 250 -20.99 -8.12 -3.40
C SER A 250 -21.39 -6.68 -3.01
N PRO A 251 -22.63 -6.24 -3.32
CA PRO A 251 -23.06 -4.85 -3.13
C PRO A 251 -22.97 -4.36 -1.68
N ASP A 252 -23.25 -5.21 -0.69
CA ASP A 252 -23.21 -4.82 0.73
C ASP A 252 -21.78 -4.62 1.22
N ASP A 253 -20.85 -5.45 0.79
CA ASP A 253 -19.42 -5.28 1.10
C ASP A 253 -18.86 -4.02 0.44
N ASN A 254 -19.21 -3.77 -0.82
CA ASN A 254 -18.84 -2.53 -1.50
C ASN A 254 -19.46 -1.31 -0.79
N LYS A 255 -20.74 -1.35 -0.42
CA LYS A 255 -21.40 -0.29 0.33
C LYS A 255 -20.69 0.03 1.64
N THR A 256 -20.27 -1.01 2.37
CA THR A 256 -19.51 -0.83 3.62
C THR A 256 -18.19 -0.12 3.35
N ARG A 257 -17.43 -0.56 2.34
CA ARG A 257 -16.16 0.05 1.96
C ARG A 257 -16.34 1.45 1.39
N ARG A 258 -17.35 1.69 0.55
CA ARG A 258 -17.75 3.01 0.06
C ARG A 258 -17.99 4.00 1.19
N THR A 259 -18.71 3.58 2.23
CA THR A 259 -18.95 4.42 3.41
C THR A 259 -17.65 4.85 4.06
N GLN A 260 -16.65 3.97 4.10
CA GLN A 260 -15.31 4.29 4.61
C GLN A 260 -14.59 5.29 3.71
N VAL A 261 -14.67 5.14 2.36
CA VAL A 261 -14.11 6.10 1.40
C VAL A 261 -14.70 7.49 1.63
N LEU A 262 -16.03 7.60 1.64
CA LEU A 262 -16.74 8.86 1.86
C LEU A 262 -16.37 9.52 3.18
N LYS A 263 -16.24 8.72 4.25
CA LYS A 263 -15.78 9.24 5.55
C LYS A 263 -14.37 9.82 5.45
N TYR A 264 -13.48 9.17 4.75
CA TYR A 264 -12.11 9.66 4.59
C TYR A 264 -12.04 10.90 3.69
N MET A 265 -12.89 10.99 2.66
CA MET A 265 -13.02 12.21 1.86
C MET A 265 -13.50 13.38 2.72
N LEU A 266 -14.45 13.15 3.64
CA LEU A 266 -14.93 14.16 4.57
C LEU A 266 -13.84 14.56 5.58
N ASP A 267 -13.15 13.57 6.17
CA ASP A 267 -12.07 13.81 7.15
C ASP A 267 -10.89 14.60 6.54
N LEU A 268 -10.71 14.54 5.23
CA LEU A 268 -9.68 15.26 4.46
C LEU A 268 -10.22 16.55 3.82
N GLU A 269 -11.45 16.94 4.14
CA GLU A 269 -12.12 18.13 3.59
C GLU A 269 -12.24 18.15 2.05
N TYR A 270 -12.18 16.97 1.41
CA TYR A 270 -12.41 16.82 -0.03
C TYR A 270 -13.89 16.94 -0.41
N ILE A 271 -14.79 16.65 0.53
CA ILE A 271 -16.22 16.86 0.38
C ILE A 271 -16.78 17.54 1.64
N THR A 272 -17.85 18.27 1.46
CA THR A 272 -18.61 18.89 2.55
C THR A 272 -19.47 17.86 3.28
N GLN A 273 -19.94 18.21 4.51
CA GLN A 273 -20.89 17.36 5.24
C GLN A 273 -22.19 17.13 4.44
N ALA A 274 -22.68 18.12 3.72
CA ALA A 274 -23.87 17.98 2.88
C ALA A 274 -23.66 16.97 1.74
N GLN A 275 -22.52 17.02 1.06
CA GLN A 275 -22.17 16.05 0.02
C GLN A 275 -21.99 14.65 0.59
N TYR A 276 -21.40 14.52 1.78
CA TYR A 276 -21.30 13.24 2.48
C TYR A 276 -22.68 12.65 2.79
N ASP A 277 -23.59 13.45 3.38
CA ASP A 277 -24.94 13.02 3.75
C ASP A 277 -25.77 12.62 2.52
N GLU A 278 -25.61 13.33 1.41
CA GLU A 278 -26.21 12.98 0.12
C GLU A 278 -25.63 11.67 -0.41
N ALA A 279 -24.28 11.56 -0.48
CA ALA A 279 -23.59 10.43 -1.08
C ALA A 279 -23.81 9.12 -0.31
N ILE A 280 -23.90 9.16 1.03
CA ILE A 280 -24.10 7.97 1.85
C ILE A 280 -25.50 7.39 1.68
N ASN A 281 -26.51 8.25 1.45
CA ASN A 281 -27.90 7.88 1.23
C ASN A 281 -28.22 7.57 -0.24
N ALA A 282 -27.33 7.92 -1.16
CA ALA A 282 -27.53 7.65 -2.58
C ALA A 282 -27.60 6.13 -2.85
N VAL A 283 -28.62 5.72 -3.61
CA VAL A 283 -28.74 4.35 -4.10
C VAL A 283 -27.78 4.18 -5.28
N SER A 284 -26.64 3.55 -5.04
CA SER A 284 -25.56 3.42 -6.03
C SER A 284 -25.87 2.47 -7.19
N TYR A 285 -27.00 1.79 -7.20
CA TYR A 285 -27.29 0.64 -8.09
C TYR A 285 -28.59 0.78 -8.91
N THR A 286 -29.01 1.99 -9.23
CA THR A 286 -30.33 2.21 -9.86
C THR A 286 -30.46 1.68 -11.29
N HIS A 287 -29.37 1.26 -11.97
CA HIS A 287 -29.46 0.76 -13.34
C HIS A 287 -28.45 -0.34 -13.67
N LEU A 288 -28.35 -1.36 -12.82
CA LEU A 288 -27.75 -2.63 -13.25
C LEU A 288 -28.83 -3.46 -13.98
N THR A 289 -29.29 -2.99 -15.09
CA THR A 289 -29.87 -3.85 -16.08
C THR A 289 -28.70 -4.63 -16.69
N LEU A 290 -28.53 -5.89 -16.24
CA LEU A 290 -27.77 -6.86 -17.01
C LEU A 290 -28.21 -6.71 -18.47
N PRO A 291 -27.28 -6.62 -19.46
CA PRO A 291 -27.67 -6.75 -20.83
C PRO A 291 -28.39 -8.11 -20.92
N THR A 292 -29.72 -8.05 -21.08
CA THR A 292 -30.48 -9.22 -21.41
C THR A 292 -29.96 -9.69 -22.74
N ASN A 293 -29.08 -10.66 -22.73
CA ASN A 293 -28.71 -11.42 -23.90
C ASN A 293 -30.02 -12.10 -24.36
N SER A 294 -30.81 -11.39 -25.15
CA SER A 294 -31.83 -12.01 -25.98
C SER A 294 -31.06 -12.83 -27.02
N ARG A 295 -30.74 -14.06 -26.65
CA ARG A 295 -30.47 -15.10 -27.65
C ARG A 295 -31.78 -15.31 -28.38
N VAL A 296 -31.83 -14.86 -29.60
CA VAL A 296 -32.67 -15.42 -30.65
C VAL A 296 -31.73 -16.09 -31.65
#